data_2dcb7d93cc05df9041bd77f71166fe84
#
_entry.id   2dcb7d93cc05df9041bd77f71166fe84
#
_cell.length_a   1.000
_cell.length_b   1.000
_cell.length_c   1.000
_cell.angle_alpha   90.00
_cell.angle_beta   90.00
_cell.angle_gamma   90.00
#
_symmetry.space_group_name_H-M   'P 1'
#
loop_
_entity.id
_entity.type
_entity.pdbx_description
1 polymer ?
#
loop_
_entity_poly.entity_id
_entity_poly.type
_entity_poly.pdbx_seq_one_letter_code
_entity_poly.pdbx_strand_id
1 'polypeptide(L)'
;MATPDKTARRALGACAALMVGALTLTACGGSANADSKNGKDAENGGSSAKTSTAKLVISAKDGSTDASINATGVKVSDGKLTDVKMTVSGTGAAVPGAISADGSSWKPKEQLERGTKYQISATAKDSSGRTSAANSIFTTVTSSNSFIGTYTPDNGTTVGVGMPVSFNFDKVISDKKAVQSRITVSSSSGQQVVGHWFGAQRLDFRPEEYWKAGSKVTMKIDLDGIEGANGVYGVQDKTVTFTIGRSQVSTVDVNTQTMTVVRDGKTLRKVPISAGSSEHTTYNGQMVISEKFTQTRMNSRTVGLGGEYDIPDVPHAMRLTTSGTFIHGNYWYNKGNPPFGREGTSHGCVGLADVQGAQGDTNAKWFYDNSLIGDVVTVENSPDKTVSPDNGLNGWNLSWSAWTAGSAV
;
A
#
# COMPACT_ATOMS: atom_id res chain seq x y z
N MET A 1 39.13 -13.09 -37.15
CA MET A 1 38.68 -13.63 -38.45
C MET A 1 37.17 -13.79 -38.35
N ALA A 2 36.42 -13.12 -39.00
CA ALA A 2 35.99 -12.46 -40.16
C ALA A 2 34.54 -12.01 -39.94
N THR A 3 34.27 -10.71 -39.98
CA THR A 3 33.03 -10.14 -40.53
C THR A 3 33.23 -10.08 -42.05
N PRO A 4 32.27 -9.86 -42.93
CA PRO A 4 31.14 -8.94 -42.91
C PRO A 4 29.84 -9.55 -43.52
N ASP A 5 28.75 -8.95 -43.88
CA ASP A 5 28.51 -7.72 -44.62
C ASP A 5 27.01 -7.35 -44.67
N LYS A 6 26.82 -6.07 -44.97
CA LYS A 6 25.56 -5.37 -45.21
C LYS A 6 24.84 -5.83 -46.48
N THR A 7 23.53 -5.69 -46.54
CA THR A 7 22.89 -4.99 -47.68
C THR A 7 21.45 -4.51 -47.36
N ALA A 8 21.27 -3.25 -47.60
CA ALA A 8 19.98 -2.55 -47.64
C ALA A 8 19.25 -2.82 -48.97
N ARG A 9 17.93 -2.83 -48.98
CA ARG A 9 17.14 -2.37 -50.15
C ARG A 9 15.82 -1.73 -49.70
N ARG A 10 15.68 -0.49 -50.15
CA ARG A 10 14.46 0.31 -50.19
C ARG A 10 13.47 -0.27 -51.17
N ALA A 11 12.18 -0.13 -50.88
CA ALA A 11 11.16 0.07 -51.94
C ALA A 11 10.01 0.95 -51.42
N LEU A 12 9.76 1.96 -52.22
CA LEU A 12 8.70 2.96 -52.15
C LEU A 12 7.33 2.38 -52.49
N GLY A 13 6.29 3.07 -51.99
CA GLY A 13 5.14 3.38 -52.83
C GLY A 13 3.81 2.81 -52.35
N ALA A 14 2.88 3.59 -51.82
CA ALA A 14 1.80 4.21 -52.59
C ALA A 14 0.76 4.84 -51.64
N CYS A 15 0.46 6.08 -51.89
CA CYS A 15 -0.67 6.82 -51.33
C CYS A 15 -2.01 6.22 -51.81
N ALA A 16 -2.97 6.10 -50.88
CA ALA A 16 -4.37 6.10 -51.23
C ALA A 16 -5.12 7.01 -50.27
N ALA A 17 -5.48 8.18 -50.74
CA ALA A 17 -6.42 9.08 -50.12
C ALA A 17 -7.86 8.61 -50.40
N LEU A 18 -8.69 8.56 -49.37
CA LEU A 18 -10.13 8.44 -49.54
C LEU A 18 -10.87 9.20 -48.43
N MET A 19 -11.37 10.31 -48.80
CA MET A 19 -12.65 10.98 -48.56
C MET A 19 -13.21 11.04 -47.15
N VAL A 20 -13.14 12.26 -46.66
CA VAL A 20 -13.93 12.85 -45.57
C VAL A 20 -15.41 12.93 -46.01
N GLY A 21 -16.26 12.28 -45.24
CA GLY A 21 -17.70 12.47 -45.27
C GLY A 21 -18.14 13.31 -44.09
N ALA A 22 -18.21 14.62 -44.24
CA ALA A 22 -18.78 15.52 -43.26
C ALA A 22 -20.32 15.49 -43.36
N LEU A 23 -20.97 15.00 -42.34
CA LEU A 23 -22.42 15.21 -42.14
C LEU A 23 -22.59 16.43 -41.22
N THR A 24 -22.90 17.55 -41.85
CA THR A 24 -23.33 18.78 -41.18
C THR A 24 -24.80 18.67 -40.82
N LEU A 25 -25.13 18.64 -39.55
CA LEU A 25 -26.49 18.94 -39.07
C LEU A 25 -26.60 20.45 -38.88
N THR A 26 -27.32 21.08 -39.80
CA THR A 26 -27.70 22.48 -39.72
C THR A 26 -28.81 22.67 -38.70
N ALA A 27 -28.54 23.47 -37.68
CA ALA A 27 -29.54 24.07 -36.81
C ALA A 27 -30.08 25.32 -37.52
N CYS A 28 -31.35 25.34 -37.90
CA CYS A 28 -32.03 26.52 -38.35
C CYS A 28 -32.50 27.39 -37.19
N GLY A 29 -31.86 28.53 -37.01
CA GLY A 29 -32.41 29.69 -36.34
C GLY A 29 -32.62 30.77 -37.37
N GLY A 30 -33.87 31.13 -37.65
CA GLY A 30 -34.23 32.20 -38.56
C GLY A 30 -35.36 33.04 -38.02
N SER A 31 -35.03 34.26 -37.62
CA SER A 31 -36.04 35.32 -37.43
C SER A 31 -36.28 36.03 -38.75
N ALA A 32 -37.52 36.15 -39.15
CA ALA A 32 -37.94 37.18 -40.07
C ALA A 32 -39.45 37.52 -39.87
N ASN A 33 -39.72 38.76 -39.52
CA ASN A 33 -41.02 39.36 -39.46
C ASN A 33 -41.60 39.49 -40.84
N ALA A 34 -42.91 39.21 -41.03
CA ALA A 34 -43.76 39.87 -41.95
C ALA A 34 -45.24 39.64 -41.58
N ASP A 35 -45.95 40.76 -41.42
CA ASP A 35 -47.35 40.86 -41.18
C ASP A 35 -48.19 40.18 -42.27
N SER A 36 -49.26 39.46 -41.89
CA SER A 36 -50.59 39.63 -42.51
C SER A 36 -51.69 38.86 -41.78
N LYS A 37 -52.80 39.49 -41.69
CA LYS A 37 -54.04 39.25 -40.95
C LYS A 37 -54.81 37.98 -41.29
N ASN A 38 -55.53 37.50 -40.30
CA ASN A 38 -56.85 36.91 -40.24
C ASN A 38 -57.02 35.39 -40.33
N GLY A 39 -57.66 34.84 -39.25
CA GLY A 39 -58.45 33.61 -39.33
C GLY A 39 -58.36 32.66 -38.13
N LYS A 40 -59.21 32.92 -37.12
CA LYS A 40 -59.95 31.97 -36.26
C LYS A 40 -59.27 30.68 -35.71
N ASP A 41 -59.12 30.69 -34.36
CA ASP A 41 -59.38 29.66 -33.38
C ASP A 41 -59.13 28.16 -33.73
N ALA A 42 -58.02 27.64 -33.20
CA ALA A 42 -57.98 26.30 -32.66
C ALA A 42 -57.02 26.34 -31.45
N GLU A 43 -57.55 26.25 -30.22
CA GLU A 43 -56.83 25.95 -29.01
C GLU A 43 -56.12 24.60 -29.20
N ASN A 44 -54.82 24.65 -29.45
CA ASN A 44 -53.96 23.47 -29.34
C ASN A 44 -53.20 23.63 -28.05
N GLY A 45 -53.79 23.11 -26.95
CA GLY A 45 -53.18 22.98 -25.67
C GLY A 45 -51.89 22.17 -25.75
N GLY A 46 -50.80 22.84 -26.09
CA GLY A 46 -49.45 22.30 -25.93
C GLY A 46 -49.15 22.09 -24.48
N SER A 47 -49.53 20.93 -23.96
CA SER A 47 -49.03 20.45 -22.64
C SER A 47 -47.52 20.36 -22.74
N SER A 48 -46.82 21.36 -22.27
CA SER A 48 -45.38 21.25 -22.02
C SER A 48 -45.18 20.13 -20.97
N ALA A 49 -44.81 18.96 -21.46
CA ALA A 49 -44.54 17.81 -20.58
C ALA A 49 -43.52 18.25 -19.54
N LYS A 50 -43.98 18.36 -18.28
CA LYS A 50 -43.10 18.74 -17.18
C LYS A 50 -41.96 17.73 -17.08
N THR A 51 -40.72 18.21 -17.21
CA THR A 51 -39.49 17.39 -17.09
C THR A 51 -39.41 16.74 -15.71
N SER A 52 -38.87 15.55 -15.62
CA SER A 52 -38.61 14.86 -14.33
C SER A 52 -37.67 15.69 -13.44
N THR A 53 -37.98 15.73 -12.16
CA THR A 53 -37.11 16.34 -11.13
C THR A 53 -36.00 15.42 -10.65
N ALA A 54 -36.09 14.10 -10.95
CA ALA A 54 -35.09 13.12 -10.58
C ALA A 54 -33.73 13.42 -11.24
N LYS A 55 -32.67 13.57 -10.43
CA LYS A 55 -31.31 13.85 -10.89
C LYS A 55 -30.47 12.60 -10.77
N LEU A 56 -30.04 12.04 -11.89
CA LEU A 56 -29.18 10.88 -11.99
C LEU A 56 -27.70 11.32 -12.09
N VAL A 57 -26.84 10.68 -11.30
CA VAL A 57 -25.39 10.84 -11.34
C VAL A 57 -24.76 9.47 -11.49
N ILE A 58 -24.09 9.24 -12.61
CA ILE A 58 -23.17 8.10 -12.79
C ILE A 58 -21.79 8.57 -12.38
N SER A 59 -21.12 7.87 -11.46
CA SER A 59 -19.82 8.31 -10.93
C SER A 59 -18.71 8.27 -11.97
N ALA A 60 -18.76 7.31 -12.90
CA ALA A 60 -17.84 7.26 -14.04
C ALA A 60 -18.33 8.21 -15.15
N LYS A 61 -17.52 9.24 -15.45
CA LYS A 61 -17.83 10.21 -16.51
C LYS A 61 -17.82 9.53 -17.88
N ASP A 62 -18.71 9.96 -18.77
CA ASP A 62 -18.73 9.46 -20.14
C ASP A 62 -17.41 9.78 -20.85
N GLY A 63 -16.86 8.77 -21.53
CA GLY A 63 -15.56 8.83 -22.20
C GLY A 63 -14.33 8.73 -21.29
N SER A 64 -14.47 8.64 -19.96
CA SER A 64 -13.29 8.53 -19.09
C SER A 64 -12.54 7.19 -19.25
N THR A 65 -11.22 7.21 -18.98
CA THR A 65 -10.33 6.05 -19.09
C THR A 65 -9.68 5.67 -17.74
N ASP A 66 -10.16 6.29 -16.67
CA ASP A 66 -9.63 6.23 -15.31
C ASP A 66 -10.72 5.95 -14.27
N ALA A 67 -11.86 5.40 -14.69
CA ALA A 67 -12.95 5.13 -13.77
C ALA A 67 -12.53 4.15 -12.65
N SER A 68 -12.98 4.44 -11.43
CA SER A 68 -12.70 3.59 -10.27
C SER A 68 -13.29 2.19 -10.46
N ILE A 69 -12.50 1.19 -10.05
CA ILE A 69 -12.95 -0.21 -10.04
C ILE A 69 -13.84 -0.54 -8.82
N ASN A 70 -13.83 0.29 -7.77
CA ASN A 70 -14.57 0.06 -6.53
C ASN A 70 -15.74 1.04 -6.33
N ALA A 71 -15.57 2.31 -6.75
CA ALA A 71 -16.53 3.38 -6.48
C ALA A 71 -17.48 3.68 -7.64
N THR A 72 -17.36 2.96 -8.76
CA THR A 72 -18.29 3.13 -9.90
C THR A 72 -19.69 2.68 -9.52
N GLY A 73 -20.67 3.55 -9.78
CA GLY A 73 -22.07 3.30 -9.47
C GLY A 73 -22.99 4.43 -9.93
N VAL A 74 -24.25 4.36 -9.54
CA VAL A 74 -25.28 5.37 -9.85
C VAL A 74 -25.87 5.88 -8.54
N LYS A 75 -26.11 7.18 -8.48
CA LYS A 75 -26.90 7.83 -7.42
C LYS A 75 -28.05 8.61 -8.04
N VAL A 76 -29.15 8.71 -7.33
CA VAL A 76 -30.30 9.56 -7.71
C VAL A 76 -30.70 10.42 -6.51
N SER A 77 -30.98 11.69 -6.78
CA SER A 77 -31.68 12.62 -5.88
C SER A 77 -33.02 13.04 -6.49
N ASP A 78 -33.97 13.45 -5.65
CA ASP A 78 -35.32 13.87 -6.03
C ASP A 78 -36.12 12.80 -6.81
N GLY A 79 -35.81 11.50 -6.56
CA GLY A 79 -36.44 10.37 -7.21
C GLY A 79 -35.93 9.02 -6.71
N LYS A 80 -36.34 7.95 -7.38
CA LYS A 80 -35.89 6.58 -7.13
C LYS A 80 -35.44 5.90 -8.40
N LEU A 81 -34.35 5.14 -8.34
CA LEU A 81 -33.92 4.26 -9.42
C LEU A 81 -34.97 3.18 -9.70
N THR A 82 -35.31 2.99 -10.97
CA THR A 82 -36.23 1.95 -11.42
C THR A 82 -35.55 0.85 -12.21
N ASP A 83 -34.47 1.18 -12.93
CA ASP A 83 -33.67 0.22 -13.67
C ASP A 83 -32.23 0.72 -13.80
N VAL A 84 -31.27 -0.19 -13.67
CA VAL A 84 -29.84 0.05 -13.97
C VAL A 84 -29.29 -1.18 -14.66
N LYS A 85 -28.71 -0.98 -15.84
CA LYS A 85 -28.03 -2.01 -16.62
C LYS A 85 -26.59 -1.60 -16.84
N MET A 86 -25.67 -2.50 -16.56
CA MET A 86 -24.26 -2.33 -16.85
C MET A 86 -23.76 -3.55 -17.61
N THR A 87 -22.97 -3.33 -18.66
CA THR A 87 -22.39 -4.39 -19.48
C THR A 87 -20.95 -4.08 -19.84
N VAL A 88 -20.18 -5.14 -20.10
CA VAL A 88 -18.85 -5.03 -20.72
C VAL A 88 -19.03 -4.67 -22.19
N SER A 89 -18.45 -3.54 -22.62
CA SER A 89 -18.48 -3.10 -24.02
C SER A 89 -17.79 -4.12 -24.92
N GLY A 90 -18.41 -4.43 -26.06
CA GLY A 90 -17.86 -5.37 -27.04
C GLY A 90 -18.36 -6.81 -26.86
N THR A 91 -18.47 -7.32 -25.63
CA THR A 91 -19.03 -8.67 -25.37
C THR A 91 -20.52 -8.65 -25.02
N GLY A 92 -21.02 -7.52 -24.50
CA GLY A 92 -22.38 -7.42 -23.99
C GLY A 92 -22.62 -8.17 -22.66
N ALA A 93 -21.57 -8.75 -22.06
CA ALA A 93 -21.68 -9.48 -20.80
C ALA A 93 -22.25 -8.57 -19.70
N ALA A 94 -23.30 -9.04 -19.02
CA ALA A 94 -23.93 -8.28 -17.95
C ALA A 94 -23.04 -8.22 -16.71
N VAL A 95 -22.98 -7.03 -16.09
CA VAL A 95 -22.34 -6.82 -14.79
C VAL A 95 -23.43 -6.86 -13.71
N PRO A 96 -23.43 -7.86 -12.82
CA PRO A 96 -24.40 -7.95 -11.73
C PRO A 96 -24.25 -6.77 -10.76
N GLY A 97 -25.38 -6.20 -10.35
CA GLY A 97 -25.43 -5.12 -9.38
C GLY A 97 -26.76 -5.08 -8.64
N ALA A 98 -26.89 -4.21 -7.66
CA ALA A 98 -28.11 -4.07 -6.87
C ALA A 98 -28.48 -2.60 -6.63
N ILE A 99 -29.76 -2.29 -6.76
CA ILE A 99 -30.32 -1.03 -6.29
C ILE A 99 -30.49 -1.14 -4.76
N SER A 100 -30.13 -0.09 -4.04
CA SER A 100 -30.32 0.01 -2.59
C SER A 100 -31.80 -0.09 -2.19
N ALA A 101 -32.09 -0.55 -0.98
CA ALA A 101 -33.47 -0.74 -0.51
C ALA A 101 -34.32 0.54 -0.56
N ASP A 102 -33.69 1.71 -0.38
CA ASP A 102 -34.33 3.03 -0.48
C ASP A 102 -34.47 3.54 -1.93
N GLY A 103 -33.87 2.82 -2.89
CA GLY A 103 -33.90 3.19 -4.31
C GLY A 103 -32.97 4.35 -4.66
N SER A 104 -32.11 4.83 -3.77
CA SER A 104 -31.28 6.03 -3.96
C SER A 104 -29.97 5.78 -4.71
N SER A 105 -29.50 4.53 -4.74
CA SER A 105 -28.21 4.18 -5.34
C SER A 105 -28.20 2.79 -5.96
N TRP A 106 -27.23 2.55 -6.85
CA TRP A 106 -26.92 1.25 -7.41
C TRP A 106 -25.39 1.07 -7.42
N LYS A 107 -24.94 -0.16 -7.12
CA LYS A 107 -23.53 -0.55 -7.23
C LYS A 107 -23.38 -1.94 -7.83
N PRO A 108 -22.26 -2.21 -8.54
CA PRO A 108 -21.87 -3.57 -8.88
C PRO A 108 -21.74 -4.42 -7.60
N LYS A 109 -22.05 -5.72 -7.71
CA LYS A 109 -21.87 -6.68 -6.61
C LYS A 109 -20.41 -7.01 -6.34
N GLU A 110 -19.60 -6.94 -7.39
CA GLU A 110 -18.18 -7.27 -7.35
C GLU A 110 -17.36 -6.08 -7.89
N GLN A 111 -16.08 -6.06 -7.56
CA GLN A 111 -15.12 -5.11 -8.10
C GLN A 111 -15.08 -5.23 -9.63
N LEU A 112 -15.00 -4.10 -10.33
CA LEU A 112 -14.85 -4.08 -11.77
C LEU A 112 -13.43 -4.51 -12.18
N GLU A 113 -13.31 -5.11 -13.36
CA GLU A 113 -12.01 -5.47 -13.91
C GLU A 113 -11.27 -4.22 -14.41
N ARG A 114 -9.95 -4.22 -14.25
CA ARG A 114 -9.07 -3.13 -14.70
C ARG A 114 -8.95 -3.09 -16.21
N GLY A 115 -8.80 -1.89 -16.76
CA GLY A 115 -8.60 -1.66 -18.20
C GLY A 115 -9.77 -2.13 -19.06
N THR A 116 -10.94 -2.31 -18.46
CA THR A 116 -12.11 -2.86 -19.13
C THR A 116 -13.08 -1.74 -19.45
N LYS A 117 -13.59 -1.72 -20.69
CA LYS A 117 -14.57 -0.76 -21.15
C LYS A 117 -15.97 -1.24 -20.80
N TYR A 118 -16.73 -0.38 -20.12
CA TYR A 118 -18.10 -0.65 -19.70
C TYR A 118 -19.07 0.35 -20.30
N GLN A 119 -20.33 -0.08 -20.42
CA GLN A 119 -21.46 0.77 -20.69
C GLN A 119 -22.48 0.62 -19.56
N ILE A 120 -22.96 1.73 -19.01
CA ILE A 120 -23.99 1.77 -17.98
C ILE A 120 -25.13 2.67 -18.42
N SER A 121 -26.36 2.21 -18.17
CA SER A 121 -27.59 2.98 -18.36
C SER A 121 -28.43 2.92 -17.09
N ALA A 122 -29.01 4.04 -16.69
CA ALA A 122 -29.82 4.13 -15.48
C ALA A 122 -31.11 4.90 -15.78
N THR A 123 -32.21 4.48 -15.16
CA THR A 123 -33.52 5.12 -15.24
C THR A 123 -34.05 5.37 -13.83
N ALA A 124 -34.61 6.54 -13.60
CA ALA A 124 -35.23 6.92 -12.33
C ALA A 124 -36.59 7.57 -12.56
N LYS A 125 -37.45 7.52 -11.53
CA LYS A 125 -38.73 8.23 -11.48
C LYS A 125 -38.76 9.21 -10.33
N ASP A 126 -39.33 10.40 -10.57
CA ASP A 126 -39.62 11.36 -9.52
C ASP A 126 -40.94 11.02 -8.78
N SER A 127 -41.29 11.80 -7.76
CA SER A 127 -42.53 11.64 -6.99
C SER A 127 -43.81 11.76 -7.82
N SER A 128 -43.74 12.37 -9.00
CA SER A 128 -44.85 12.51 -9.97
C SER A 128 -44.87 11.40 -11.03
N GLY A 129 -43.98 10.38 -10.91
CA GLY A 129 -43.85 9.27 -11.84
C GLY A 129 -43.18 9.59 -13.19
N ARG A 130 -42.62 10.80 -13.33
CA ARG A 130 -41.89 11.23 -14.54
C ARG A 130 -40.52 10.62 -14.58
N THR A 131 -40.08 10.16 -15.73
CA THR A 131 -38.83 9.43 -15.92
C THR A 131 -37.68 10.37 -16.26
N SER A 132 -36.52 10.08 -15.68
CA SER A 132 -35.19 10.58 -16.04
C SER A 132 -34.30 9.40 -16.42
N ALA A 133 -33.41 9.58 -17.40
CA ALA A 133 -32.46 8.57 -17.84
C ALA A 133 -31.07 9.18 -17.99
N ALA A 134 -30.04 8.36 -17.71
CA ALA A 134 -28.62 8.70 -17.91
C ALA A 134 -27.87 7.46 -18.40
N ASN A 135 -26.83 7.70 -19.19
CA ASN A 135 -25.91 6.66 -19.67
C ASN A 135 -24.48 7.16 -19.63
N SER A 136 -23.54 6.23 -19.60
CA SER A 136 -22.11 6.51 -19.68
C SER A 136 -21.39 5.32 -20.28
N ILE A 137 -20.38 5.59 -21.10
CA ILE A 137 -19.42 4.62 -21.59
C ILE A 137 -18.05 5.06 -21.06
N PHE A 138 -17.37 4.17 -20.34
CA PHE A 138 -16.10 4.50 -19.68
C PHE A 138 -15.17 3.29 -19.69
N THR A 139 -13.89 3.54 -19.44
CA THR A 139 -12.88 2.49 -19.21
C THR A 139 -12.35 2.64 -17.79
N THR A 140 -12.19 1.54 -17.09
CA THR A 140 -11.62 1.54 -15.75
C THR A 140 -10.11 1.73 -15.77
N VAL A 141 -9.52 2.16 -14.64
CA VAL A 141 -8.06 2.26 -14.45
C VAL A 141 -7.37 0.96 -14.87
N THR A 142 -6.22 1.10 -15.49
CA THR A 142 -5.33 -0.03 -15.87
C THR A 142 -4.27 -0.25 -14.82
N SER A 143 -3.49 -1.35 -14.91
CA SER A 143 -2.32 -1.54 -14.06
C SER A 143 -1.20 -0.52 -14.32
N SER A 144 -1.17 0.09 -15.52
CA SER A 144 -0.20 1.13 -15.86
C SER A 144 -0.52 2.49 -15.23
N ASN A 145 -1.79 2.81 -15.07
CA ASN A 145 -2.28 4.07 -14.48
C ASN A 145 -2.93 3.89 -13.10
N SER A 146 -2.58 2.83 -12.38
CA SER A 146 -2.98 2.64 -10.98
C SER A 146 -1.80 2.27 -10.11
N PHE A 147 -1.90 2.56 -8.81
CA PHE A 147 -0.93 2.14 -7.80
C PHE A 147 -1.61 1.42 -6.64
N ILE A 148 -0.83 0.59 -5.97
CA ILE A 148 -1.17 -0.03 -4.69
C ILE A 148 -0.04 0.16 -3.69
N GLY A 149 -0.36 0.20 -2.40
CA GLY A 149 0.59 0.10 -1.30
C GLY A 149 0.50 -1.27 -0.65
N THR A 150 1.57 -2.05 -0.70
CA THR A 150 1.73 -3.18 0.22
C THR A 150 1.98 -2.62 1.61
N TYR A 151 1.43 -3.21 2.63
CA TYR A 151 1.53 -2.68 3.99
C TYR A 151 1.82 -3.77 5.01
N THR A 152 2.37 -3.36 6.11
CA THR A 152 2.57 -4.16 7.32
C THR A 152 2.19 -3.31 8.54
N PRO A 153 1.60 -3.89 9.63
CA PRO A 153 1.23 -5.29 9.84
C PRO A 153 -0.04 -5.75 9.11
N ASP A 154 -0.20 -7.06 8.98
CA ASP A 154 -1.39 -7.68 8.42
C ASP A 154 -2.59 -7.60 9.37
N ASN A 155 -3.80 -7.69 8.79
CA ASN A 155 -5.05 -7.68 9.56
C ASN A 155 -5.13 -8.85 10.54
N GLY A 156 -5.54 -8.57 11.78
CA GLY A 156 -5.74 -9.56 12.83
C GLY A 156 -4.46 -10.03 13.52
N THR A 157 -3.29 -9.54 13.13
CA THR A 157 -2.02 -9.94 13.74
C THR A 157 -1.79 -9.30 15.11
N THR A 158 -0.90 -9.91 15.90
CA THR A 158 -0.35 -9.34 17.14
C THR A 158 1.14 -9.08 16.94
N VAL A 159 1.58 -7.84 17.18
CA VAL A 159 2.96 -7.37 16.95
C VAL A 159 3.56 -6.72 18.17
N GLY A 160 4.88 -6.57 18.20
CA GLY A 160 5.61 -5.89 19.27
C GLY A 160 5.40 -4.36 19.26
N VAL A 161 5.78 -3.72 20.38
CA VAL A 161 5.55 -2.28 20.61
C VAL A 161 6.30 -1.35 19.67
N GLY A 162 7.33 -1.82 19.00
CA GLY A 162 8.12 -1.03 18.04
C GLY A 162 7.64 -1.13 16.60
N MET A 163 6.59 -1.89 16.31
CA MET A 163 6.12 -2.11 14.94
C MET A 163 5.52 -0.84 14.33
N PRO A 164 6.11 -0.19 13.32
CA PRO A 164 5.43 0.88 12.61
C PRO A 164 4.37 0.29 11.67
N VAL A 165 3.37 1.10 11.30
CA VAL A 165 2.62 0.82 10.07
C VAL A 165 3.47 1.30 8.91
N SER A 166 3.81 0.43 7.98
CA SER A 166 4.68 0.74 6.84
C SER A 166 4.02 0.38 5.53
N PHE A 167 3.98 1.34 4.60
CA PHE A 167 3.51 1.19 3.23
C PHE A 167 4.69 1.20 2.27
N ASN A 168 4.69 0.28 1.30
CA ASN A 168 5.55 0.33 0.13
C ASN A 168 4.67 0.39 -1.11
N PHE A 169 4.68 1.54 -1.79
CA PHE A 169 3.93 1.75 -3.02
C PHE A 169 4.67 1.16 -4.21
N ASP A 170 3.95 0.47 -5.09
CA ASP A 170 4.50 -0.14 -6.31
C ASP A 170 4.88 0.90 -7.37
N LYS A 171 4.47 2.15 -7.18
CA LYS A 171 4.83 3.30 -8.03
C LYS A 171 5.26 4.50 -7.22
N VAL A 172 6.00 5.40 -7.86
CA VAL A 172 6.39 6.68 -7.29
C VAL A 172 5.14 7.52 -7.01
N ILE A 173 5.05 8.04 -5.80
CA ILE A 173 4.03 8.97 -5.35
C ILE A 173 4.63 10.39 -5.39
N SER A 174 4.15 11.21 -6.30
CA SER A 174 4.54 12.62 -6.41
C SER A 174 3.61 13.54 -5.60
N ASP A 175 2.31 13.24 -5.51
CA ASP A 175 1.39 13.91 -4.61
C ASP A 175 1.27 13.16 -3.28
N LYS A 176 2.32 13.28 -2.47
CA LYS A 176 2.39 12.67 -1.14
C LYS A 176 1.27 13.14 -0.22
N LYS A 177 0.86 14.42 -0.33
CA LYS A 177 -0.19 15.00 0.49
C LYS A 177 -1.55 14.39 0.17
N ALA A 178 -1.91 14.27 -1.10
CA ALA A 178 -3.15 13.63 -1.52
C ALA A 178 -3.23 12.19 -1.00
N VAL A 179 -2.16 11.40 -1.14
CA VAL A 179 -2.11 10.00 -0.69
C VAL A 179 -2.13 9.90 0.83
N GLN A 180 -1.25 10.62 1.55
CA GLN A 180 -1.14 10.52 3.01
C GLN A 180 -2.42 10.95 3.72
N SER A 181 -3.11 11.99 3.24
CA SER A 181 -4.36 12.48 3.84
C SER A 181 -5.51 11.46 3.77
N ARG A 182 -5.36 10.40 2.97
CA ARG A 182 -6.34 9.31 2.80
C ARG A 182 -5.98 8.04 3.55
N ILE A 183 -4.91 8.07 4.31
CA ILE A 183 -4.51 6.97 5.18
C ILE A 183 -4.57 7.45 6.62
N THR A 184 -5.49 6.90 7.40
CA THR A 184 -5.63 7.23 8.82
C THR A 184 -5.16 6.05 9.66
N VAL A 185 -4.24 6.31 10.59
CA VAL A 185 -3.79 5.33 11.57
C VAL A 185 -4.12 5.86 12.96
N SER A 186 -4.84 5.07 13.75
CA SER A 186 -5.28 5.43 15.10
C SER A 186 -5.06 4.28 16.08
N SER A 187 -4.84 4.60 17.34
CA SER A 187 -4.67 3.63 18.42
C SER A 187 -5.75 3.80 19.49
N SER A 188 -6.25 2.69 20.03
CA SER A 188 -7.17 2.70 21.16
C SER A 188 -6.56 3.30 22.44
N SER A 189 -5.23 3.46 22.48
CA SER A 189 -4.52 4.15 23.58
C SER A 189 -4.59 5.68 23.49
N GLY A 190 -5.12 6.24 22.39
CA GLY A 190 -5.17 7.68 22.16
C GLY A 190 -3.82 8.33 21.79
N GLN A 191 -2.77 7.53 21.54
CA GLN A 191 -1.48 8.07 21.09
C GLN A 191 -1.65 8.79 19.73
N GLN A 192 -1.06 9.98 19.60
CA GLN A 192 -0.96 10.67 18.33
C GLN A 192 -0.06 9.89 17.39
N VAL A 193 -0.51 9.65 16.16
CA VAL A 193 0.21 8.92 15.13
C VAL A 193 0.49 9.83 13.96
N VAL A 194 1.73 9.88 13.51
CA VAL A 194 2.16 10.74 12.39
C VAL A 194 2.86 9.89 11.34
N GLY A 195 2.58 10.20 10.06
CA GLY A 195 3.24 9.58 8.92
C GLY A 195 4.57 10.25 8.58
N HIS A 196 5.53 9.48 8.07
CA HIS A 196 6.83 9.92 7.59
C HIS A 196 7.16 9.26 6.27
N TRP A 197 7.54 10.04 5.27
CA TRP A 197 7.95 9.53 3.95
C TRP A 197 9.45 9.26 3.88
N PHE A 198 9.79 8.02 3.58
CA PHE A 198 11.14 7.64 3.14
C PHE A 198 11.17 7.58 1.61
N GLY A 199 11.74 8.61 0.98
CA GLY A 199 11.73 8.73 -0.48
C GLY A 199 10.31 8.93 -1.05
N ALA A 200 10.06 8.38 -2.24
CA ALA A 200 8.82 8.58 -2.99
C ALA A 200 7.88 7.37 -2.99
N GLN A 201 8.26 6.26 -2.36
CA GLN A 201 7.50 5.01 -2.43
C GLN A 201 7.25 4.37 -1.06
N ARG A 202 7.85 4.90 0.02
CA ARG A 202 7.62 4.35 1.37
C ARG A 202 7.05 5.42 2.31
N LEU A 203 5.97 5.06 3.00
CA LEU A 203 5.31 5.87 4.02
C LEU A 203 5.11 5.03 5.28
N ASP A 204 5.75 5.44 6.37
CA ASP A 204 5.62 4.78 7.67
C ASP A 204 4.84 5.66 8.65
N PHE A 205 4.08 5.03 9.56
CA PHE A 205 3.37 5.70 10.64
C PHE A 205 3.80 5.14 11.99
N ARG A 206 4.07 6.02 12.94
CA ARG A 206 4.31 5.67 14.34
C ARG A 206 3.88 6.79 15.29
N PRO A 207 3.64 6.49 16.58
CA PRO A 207 3.57 7.52 17.61
C PRO A 207 4.96 8.03 17.98
N GLU A 208 5.02 9.02 18.85
CA GLU A 208 6.29 9.57 19.37
C GLU A 208 7.09 8.52 20.15
N GLU A 209 6.44 7.88 21.12
CA GLU A 209 6.97 6.75 21.89
C GLU A 209 6.44 5.43 21.31
N TYR A 210 7.05 4.29 21.69
CA TYR A 210 6.52 2.98 21.31
C TYR A 210 5.03 2.86 21.62
N TRP A 211 4.35 2.04 20.82
CA TRP A 211 2.94 1.77 21.07
C TRP A 211 2.69 1.29 22.49
N LYS A 212 1.57 1.69 23.07
CA LYS A 212 1.14 1.16 24.38
C LYS A 212 0.76 -0.32 24.23
N ALA A 213 1.38 -1.17 25.05
CA ALA A 213 1.07 -2.60 25.10
C ALA A 213 -0.43 -2.85 25.32
N GLY A 214 -0.98 -3.86 24.64
CA GLY A 214 -2.39 -4.23 24.69
C GLY A 214 -3.31 -3.32 23.87
N SER A 215 -2.80 -2.27 23.23
CA SER A 215 -3.63 -1.39 22.40
C SER A 215 -4.00 -2.05 21.07
N LYS A 216 -5.15 -1.61 20.53
CA LYS A 216 -5.62 -1.97 19.19
C LYS A 216 -5.34 -0.81 18.25
N VAL A 217 -4.66 -1.08 17.15
CA VAL A 217 -4.38 -0.10 16.10
C VAL A 217 -5.28 -0.36 14.92
N THR A 218 -5.91 0.69 14.42
CA THR A 218 -6.76 0.65 13.23
C THR A 218 -6.16 1.54 12.15
N MET A 219 -5.95 0.97 10.98
CA MET A 219 -5.52 1.64 9.77
C MET A 219 -6.66 1.64 8.77
N LYS A 220 -7.08 2.82 8.34
CA LYS A 220 -8.06 3.00 7.26
C LYS A 220 -7.34 3.52 6.03
N ILE A 221 -7.47 2.82 4.93
CA ILE A 221 -6.92 3.14 3.61
C ILE A 221 -8.10 3.52 2.72
N ASP A 222 -8.14 4.75 2.24
CA ASP A 222 -9.20 5.30 1.36
C ASP A 222 -8.52 5.93 0.13
N LEU A 223 -7.83 5.09 -0.63
CA LEU A 223 -7.00 5.50 -1.78
C LEU A 223 -7.71 5.33 -3.12
N ASP A 224 -8.91 4.75 -3.16
CA ASP A 224 -9.60 4.50 -4.42
C ASP A 224 -9.96 5.81 -5.14
N GLY A 225 -9.47 5.94 -6.39
CA GLY A 225 -9.63 7.14 -7.21
C GLY A 225 -8.76 8.34 -6.79
N ILE A 226 -7.84 8.18 -5.84
CA ILE A 226 -6.91 9.25 -5.43
C ILE A 226 -5.71 9.27 -6.37
N GLU A 227 -5.45 10.41 -6.98
CA GLU A 227 -4.28 10.62 -7.82
C GLU A 227 -3.02 10.75 -6.97
N GLY A 228 -2.09 9.81 -7.11
CA GLY A 228 -0.81 9.81 -6.42
C GLY A 228 0.35 10.33 -7.26
N ALA A 229 0.20 10.28 -8.58
CA ALA A 229 1.07 10.88 -9.57
C ALA A 229 0.22 11.17 -10.82
N ASN A 230 0.72 12.02 -11.72
CA ASN A 230 -0.02 12.45 -12.90
C ASN A 230 -0.62 11.27 -13.68
N GLY A 231 -1.96 11.17 -13.72
CA GLY A 231 -2.70 10.09 -14.36
C GLY A 231 -2.58 8.71 -13.71
N VAL A 232 -2.07 8.62 -12.46
CA VAL A 232 -1.89 7.37 -11.73
C VAL A 232 -2.71 7.39 -10.44
N TYR A 233 -3.67 6.50 -10.32
CA TYR A 233 -4.71 6.52 -9.27
C TYR A 233 -4.59 5.32 -8.33
N GLY A 234 -4.82 5.55 -7.05
CA GLY A 234 -4.98 4.48 -6.06
C GLY A 234 -6.23 3.64 -6.33
N VAL A 235 -6.22 2.39 -5.87
CA VAL A 235 -7.34 1.45 -6.06
C VAL A 235 -7.68 0.67 -4.78
N GLN A 236 -7.19 1.13 -3.63
CA GLN A 236 -7.39 0.44 -2.36
C GLN A 236 -8.39 1.20 -1.48
N ASP A 237 -9.39 0.47 -0.99
CA ASP A 237 -10.31 0.88 0.08
C ASP A 237 -10.39 -0.27 1.07
N LYS A 238 -9.75 -0.11 2.25
CA LYS A 238 -9.62 -1.16 3.26
C LYS A 238 -9.57 -0.59 4.66
N THR A 239 -10.07 -1.37 5.61
CA THR A 239 -9.79 -1.16 7.03
C THR A 239 -9.03 -2.38 7.56
N VAL A 240 -7.90 -2.13 8.18
CA VAL A 240 -7.00 -3.14 8.76
C VAL A 240 -6.89 -2.87 10.26
N THR A 241 -6.95 -3.91 11.05
CA THR A 241 -6.83 -3.80 12.50
C THR A 241 -5.87 -4.85 13.02
N PHE A 242 -4.96 -4.44 13.91
CA PHE A 242 -4.01 -5.33 14.56
C PHE A 242 -3.86 -4.98 16.04
N THR A 243 -3.25 -5.85 16.81
CA THR A 243 -3.07 -5.70 18.26
C THR A 243 -1.59 -5.50 18.58
N ILE A 244 -1.30 -4.55 19.45
CA ILE A 244 0.01 -4.43 20.07
C ILE A 244 0.07 -5.42 21.24
N GLY A 245 1.02 -6.32 21.19
CA GLY A 245 1.23 -7.32 22.24
C GLY A 245 1.84 -6.71 23.51
N ARG A 246 2.54 -7.54 24.24
CA ARG A 246 3.32 -7.11 25.40
C ARG A 246 4.46 -6.19 25.00
N SER A 247 4.92 -5.34 25.90
CA SER A 247 6.13 -4.54 25.70
C SER A 247 7.37 -5.43 25.83
N GLN A 248 8.22 -5.48 24.81
CA GLN A 248 9.55 -6.06 24.92
C GLN A 248 10.58 -5.22 24.18
N VAL A 249 11.61 -4.81 24.93
CA VAL A 249 12.78 -4.11 24.41
C VAL A 249 14.01 -4.89 24.87
N SER A 250 14.86 -5.26 23.94
CA SER A 250 16.11 -5.97 24.21
C SER A 250 17.29 -5.03 23.96
N THR A 251 18.19 -4.89 24.90
CA THR A 251 19.41 -4.08 24.76
C THR A 251 20.61 -4.99 24.57
N VAL A 252 21.28 -4.84 23.43
CA VAL A 252 22.57 -5.49 23.12
C VAL A 252 23.68 -4.52 23.45
N ASP A 253 24.49 -4.83 24.45
CA ASP A 253 25.69 -4.10 24.75
C ASP A 253 26.90 -4.82 24.14
N VAL A 254 27.52 -4.16 23.16
CA VAL A 254 28.64 -4.73 22.38
C VAL A 254 29.90 -4.79 23.23
N ASN A 255 30.11 -3.90 24.21
CA ASN A 255 31.27 -3.95 25.07
C ASN A 255 31.27 -5.17 26.01
N THR A 256 30.12 -5.52 26.55
CA THR A 256 29.95 -6.66 27.44
C THR A 256 29.52 -7.94 26.73
N GLN A 257 29.28 -7.89 25.45
CA GLN A 257 28.76 -9.00 24.62
C GLN A 257 27.53 -9.66 25.27
N THR A 258 26.61 -8.84 25.77
CA THR A 258 25.42 -9.29 26.50
C THR A 258 24.15 -8.63 25.94
N MET A 259 23.09 -9.41 25.77
CA MET A 259 21.74 -8.91 25.47
C MET A 259 20.89 -9.02 26.74
N THR A 260 20.36 -7.88 27.18
CA THR A 260 19.37 -7.81 28.27
C THR A 260 17.97 -7.70 27.70
N VAL A 261 17.12 -8.68 27.94
CA VAL A 261 15.71 -8.69 27.49
C VAL A 261 14.83 -8.17 28.61
N VAL A 262 14.15 -7.04 28.36
CA VAL A 262 13.21 -6.41 29.28
C VAL A 262 11.80 -6.57 28.74
N ARG A 263 10.90 -7.14 29.52
CA ARG A 263 9.49 -7.31 29.18
C ARG A 263 8.62 -6.65 30.26
N ASP A 264 7.72 -5.80 29.84
CA ASP A 264 6.77 -5.07 30.72
C ASP A 264 7.49 -4.38 31.90
N GLY A 265 8.65 -3.77 31.60
CA GLY A 265 9.50 -3.05 32.56
C GLY A 265 10.36 -3.94 33.47
N LYS A 266 10.33 -5.26 33.31
CA LYS A 266 11.12 -6.20 34.12
C LYS A 266 12.16 -6.92 33.27
N THR A 267 13.38 -7.05 33.77
CA THR A 267 14.40 -7.90 33.16
C THR A 267 13.93 -9.35 33.17
N LEU A 268 13.70 -9.89 31.99
CA LEU A 268 13.26 -11.27 31.79
C LEU A 268 14.49 -12.22 31.76
N ARG A 269 15.54 -11.82 31.04
CA ARG A 269 16.76 -12.63 30.89
C ARG A 269 17.94 -11.78 30.42
N LYS A 270 19.13 -12.16 30.83
CA LYS A 270 20.40 -11.73 30.23
C LYS A 270 20.97 -12.89 29.42
N VAL A 271 21.34 -12.63 28.19
CA VAL A 271 21.81 -13.64 27.25
C VAL A 271 23.20 -13.27 26.76
N PRO A 272 24.19 -14.12 26.89
CA PRO A 272 25.51 -13.91 26.29
C PRO A 272 25.38 -14.00 24.75
N ILE A 273 25.97 -13.02 24.05
CA ILE A 273 25.93 -12.90 22.59
C ILE A 273 27.35 -12.85 22.01
N SER A 274 27.44 -12.91 20.69
CA SER A 274 28.61 -12.52 19.91
C SER A 274 28.15 -11.54 18.81
N ALA A 275 28.54 -10.28 18.97
CA ALA A 275 28.23 -9.21 18.01
C ALA A 275 29.16 -9.27 16.78
N GLY A 276 29.16 -8.23 15.96
CA GLY A 276 30.08 -8.06 14.84
C GLY A 276 31.52 -8.01 15.27
N SER A 277 32.42 -8.53 14.41
CA SER A 277 33.87 -8.45 14.59
C SER A 277 34.36 -6.99 14.46
N SER A 278 35.64 -6.78 14.76
CA SER A 278 36.29 -5.46 14.57
C SER A 278 36.29 -4.98 13.10
N GLU A 279 36.26 -5.92 12.15
CA GLU A 279 36.24 -5.63 10.71
C GLU A 279 34.80 -5.41 10.18
N HIS A 280 33.82 -6.00 10.82
CA HIS A 280 32.39 -5.98 10.45
C HIS A 280 31.54 -5.67 11.67
N THR A 281 31.51 -4.41 12.06
CA THR A 281 30.84 -3.97 13.30
C THR A 281 29.30 -4.03 13.20
N THR A 282 28.63 -4.26 14.32
CA THR A 282 27.17 -4.21 14.40
C THR A 282 26.71 -2.75 14.47
N TYR A 283 25.70 -2.34 13.71
CA TYR A 283 25.10 -1.00 13.82
C TYR A 283 24.62 -0.71 15.24
N ASN A 284 24.81 0.53 15.70
CA ASN A 284 24.12 1.06 16.88
C ASN A 284 22.67 1.45 16.58
N GLY A 285 21.90 1.65 17.63
CA GLY A 285 20.56 2.23 17.56
C GLY A 285 19.42 1.24 17.73
N GLN A 286 18.22 1.73 17.50
CA GLN A 286 16.97 1.00 17.71
C GLN A 286 16.58 0.28 16.43
N MET A 287 16.46 -1.02 16.47
CA MET A 287 16.07 -1.87 15.35
C MET A 287 14.85 -2.68 15.70
N VAL A 288 13.97 -2.87 14.73
CA VAL A 288 12.71 -3.61 14.89
C VAL A 288 12.83 -4.97 14.23
N ILE A 289 12.43 -6.02 14.92
CA ILE A 289 12.33 -7.37 14.33
C ILE A 289 11.25 -7.34 13.26
N SER A 290 11.65 -7.39 11.99
CA SER A 290 10.74 -7.31 10.83
C SER A 290 10.31 -8.67 10.29
N GLU A 291 11.15 -9.69 10.45
CA GLU A 291 10.89 -11.06 9.97
C GLU A 291 11.48 -12.07 10.93
N LYS A 292 10.88 -13.27 10.96
CA LYS A 292 11.35 -14.40 11.78
C LYS A 292 11.37 -15.66 10.94
N PHE A 293 12.50 -16.38 10.98
CA PHE A 293 12.72 -17.64 10.27
C PHE A 293 13.21 -18.69 11.25
N THR A 294 12.55 -19.84 11.30
CA THR A 294 13.06 -20.99 12.07
C THR A 294 14.44 -21.41 11.54
N GLN A 295 14.59 -21.41 10.22
CA GLN A 295 15.87 -21.57 9.53
C GLN A 295 15.86 -20.75 8.24
N THR A 296 17.02 -20.18 7.86
CA THR A 296 17.19 -19.47 6.59
C THR A 296 18.63 -19.58 6.10
N ARG A 297 18.82 -19.50 4.77
CA ARG A 297 20.16 -19.36 4.20
C ARG A 297 20.65 -17.93 4.35
N MET A 298 21.87 -17.76 4.81
CA MET A 298 22.59 -16.49 4.81
C MET A 298 23.80 -16.58 3.90
N ASN A 299 23.78 -15.78 2.84
CA ASN A 299 24.85 -15.71 1.85
C ASN A 299 25.36 -14.28 1.74
N SER A 300 26.64 -14.09 2.02
CA SER A 300 27.30 -12.77 2.05
C SER A 300 27.23 -12.01 0.70
N ARG A 301 27.06 -12.69 -0.42
CA ARG A 301 26.87 -12.07 -1.73
C ARG A 301 25.58 -11.26 -1.80
N THR A 302 24.54 -11.63 -1.05
CA THR A 302 23.25 -10.91 -1.04
C THR A 302 23.31 -9.59 -0.27
N VAL A 303 24.35 -9.38 0.50
CA VAL A 303 24.58 -8.20 1.34
C VAL A 303 25.88 -7.45 0.99
N GLY A 304 26.47 -7.76 -0.17
CA GLY A 304 27.63 -7.04 -0.69
C GLY A 304 28.99 -7.43 -0.09
N LEU A 305 29.08 -8.53 0.65
CA LEU A 305 30.31 -9.02 1.32
C LEU A 305 31.02 -10.12 0.52
N GLY A 306 30.97 -10.08 -0.80
CA GLY A 306 31.90 -10.76 -1.71
C GLY A 306 31.93 -12.29 -1.71
N GLY A 307 31.22 -12.99 -0.85
CA GLY A 307 31.24 -14.46 -0.73
C GLY A 307 32.04 -14.98 0.45
N GLU A 308 32.20 -14.19 1.50
CA GLU A 308 32.93 -14.53 2.72
C GLU A 308 32.26 -15.65 3.53
N TYR A 309 30.93 -15.79 3.39
CA TYR A 309 30.19 -16.90 4.00
C TYR A 309 28.99 -17.31 3.11
N ASP A 310 28.60 -18.56 3.27
CA ASP A 310 27.37 -19.13 2.70
C ASP A 310 26.90 -20.28 3.61
N ILE A 311 25.95 -19.96 4.50
CA ILE A 311 25.44 -20.87 5.51
C ILE A 311 23.99 -21.22 5.14
N PRO A 312 23.68 -22.46 4.76
CA PRO A 312 22.39 -22.81 4.18
C PRO A 312 21.23 -22.85 5.17
N ASP A 313 21.51 -23.04 6.46
CA ASP A 313 20.54 -23.43 7.49
C ASP A 313 20.73 -22.67 8.81
N VAL A 314 20.95 -21.35 8.75
CA VAL A 314 21.06 -20.50 9.95
C VAL A 314 19.80 -20.57 10.79
N PRO A 315 19.86 -21.07 12.05
CA PRO A 315 18.69 -21.27 12.87
C PRO A 315 18.21 -20.00 13.54
N HIS A 316 16.92 -19.94 13.86
CA HIS A 316 16.25 -18.92 14.68
C HIS A 316 16.60 -17.47 14.29
N ALA A 317 16.59 -17.20 12.99
CA ALA A 317 16.98 -15.90 12.45
C ALA A 317 15.84 -14.88 12.51
N MET A 318 16.15 -13.70 13.03
CA MET A 318 15.25 -12.55 13.13
C MET A 318 15.89 -11.34 12.46
N ARG A 319 15.27 -10.84 11.40
CA ARG A 319 15.80 -9.72 10.60
C ARG A 319 15.60 -8.38 11.31
N LEU A 320 16.65 -7.58 11.37
CA LEU A 320 16.66 -6.23 11.96
C LEU A 320 16.79 -5.12 10.89
N THR A 321 17.47 -5.42 9.77
CA THR A 321 17.69 -4.44 8.70
C THR A 321 17.47 -5.04 7.32
N THR A 322 17.15 -4.21 6.34
CA THR A 322 17.09 -4.65 4.93
C THR A 322 18.48 -4.93 4.37
N SER A 323 19.53 -4.31 4.91
CA SER A 323 20.93 -4.55 4.54
C SER A 323 21.51 -5.85 5.08
N GLY A 324 20.75 -6.62 5.88
CA GLY A 324 21.14 -7.97 6.26
C GLY A 324 21.68 -8.15 7.69
N THR A 325 21.42 -7.22 8.60
CA THR A 325 21.67 -7.45 10.04
C THR A 325 20.55 -8.30 10.64
N PHE A 326 20.93 -9.36 11.36
CA PHE A 326 20.01 -10.27 12.06
C PHE A 326 20.45 -10.49 13.51
N ILE A 327 19.51 -10.94 14.34
CA ILE A 327 19.81 -11.79 15.48
C ILE A 327 19.56 -13.22 15.03
N HIS A 328 20.51 -14.13 15.27
CA HIS A 328 20.37 -15.51 14.82
C HIS A 328 21.12 -16.51 15.70
N GLY A 329 20.75 -17.77 15.60
CA GLY A 329 21.51 -18.87 16.19
C GLY A 329 22.82 -19.09 15.45
N ASN A 330 23.87 -19.38 16.23
CA ASN A 330 25.17 -19.74 15.71
C ASN A 330 25.58 -21.09 16.30
N TYR A 331 25.69 -22.14 15.46
CA TYR A 331 26.10 -23.50 15.81
C TYR A 331 27.51 -23.84 15.34
N TRP A 332 28.11 -22.99 14.49
CA TRP A 332 29.42 -23.24 13.83
C TRP A 332 30.61 -22.64 14.59
N TYR A 333 30.41 -22.22 15.82
CA TYR A 333 31.46 -21.69 16.67
C TYR A 333 32.37 -22.77 17.22
N ASN A 334 33.60 -22.40 17.63
CA ASN A 334 34.51 -23.30 18.35
C ASN A 334 33.96 -23.66 19.75
N LYS A 335 33.49 -24.89 19.91
CA LYS A 335 32.87 -25.36 21.15
C LYS A 335 33.88 -25.39 22.36
N GLY A 336 35.18 -25.51 22.07
CA GLY A 336 36.24 -25.43 23.10
C GLY A 336 36.52 -23.99 23.56
N ASN A 337 36.11 -22.99 22.76
CA ASN A 337 36.30 -21.58 23.08
C ASN A 337 35.12 -20.75 22.51
N PRO A 338 33.92 -20.84 23.12
CA PRO A 338 32.75 -20.15 22.61
C PRO A 338 32.90 -18.61 22.72
N PRO A 339 32.51 -17.84 21.70
CA PRO A 339 32.68 -16.39 21.69
C PRO A 339 31.64 -15.63 22.55
N PHE A 340 30.53 -16.28 22.87
CA PHE A 340 29.37 -15.65 23.52
C PHE A 340 29.72 -15.09 24.90
N GLY A 341 29.41 -13.81 25.12
CA GLY A 341 29.76 -13.08 26.35
C GLY A 341 31.23 -12.63 26.43
N ARG A 342 31.97 -12.71 25.32
CA ARG A 342 33.43 -12.46 25.29
C ARG A 342 33.87 -11.60 24.10
N GLU A 343 33.50 -11.97 22.89
CA GLU A 343 34.03 -11.31 21.69
C GLU A 343 33.00 -11.31 20.53
N GLY A 344 33.09 -10.31 19.65
CA GLY A 344 32.35 -10.24 18.42
C GLY A 344 33.05 -11.00 17.30
N THR A 345 32.34 -11.89 16.64
CA THR A 345 32.90 -12.74 15.57
C THR A 345 32.07 -12.77 14.31
N SER A 346 30.93 -12.05 14.26
CA SER A 346 30.04 -12.05 13.11
C SER A 346 30.39 -10.97 12.09
N HIS A 347 29.70 -10.98 10.96
CA HIS A 347 29.75 -9.94 9.92
C HIS A 347 28.69 -8.83 10.16
N GLY A 348 28.49 -8.43 11.41
CA GLY A 348 27.56 -7.38 11.81
C GLY A 348 26.25 -7.87 12.44
N CYS A 349 25.97 -9.16 12.41
CA CYS A 349 24.82 -9.76 13.10
C CYS A 349 25.07 -9.93 14.60
N VAL A 350 24.03 -10.24 15.35
CA VAL A 350 24.11 -10.64 16.76
C VAL A 350 23.90 -12.15 16.86
N GLY A 351 24.98 -12.89 17.10
CA GLY A 351 24.96 -14.35 17.24
C GLY A 351 24.57 -14.80 18.65
N LEU A 352 23.71 -15.79 18.75
CA LEU A 352 23.31 -16.47 19.99
C LEU A 352 23.72 -17.93 19.90
N ALA A 353 24.11 -18.53 21.03
CA ALA A 353 24.44 -19.96 21.08
C ALA A 353 23.24 -20.80 20.62
N ASP A 354 23.49 -21.71 19.66
CA ASP A 354 22.46 -22.58 19.07
C ASP A 354 23.04 -23.91 18.63
N VAL A 355 22.18 -24.80 18.11
CA VAL A 355 22.53 -26.07 17.51
C VAL A 355 22.02 -26.13 16.07
N GLN A 356 22.68 -26.88 15.23
CA GLN A 356 22.24 -27.11 13.87
C GLN A 356 20.86 -27.76 13.86
N GLY A 357 20.01 -27.39 12.89
CA GLY A 357 18.67 -27.94 12.75
C GLY A 357 17.61 -27.25 13.61
N ALA A 358 17.94 -26.17 14.31
CA ALA A 358 17.01 -25.37 15.14
C ALA A 358 16.29 -26.20 16.22
N GLN A 359 16.98 -27.18 16.81
CA GLN A 359 16.44 -28.07 17.83
C GLN A 359 17.01 -27.78 19.20
N GLY A 360 16.39 -28.30 20.25
CA GLY A 360 16.88 -28.22 21.64
C GLY A 360 16.51 -26.92 22.35
N ASP A 361 16.94 -26.83 23.62
CA ASP A 361 16.74 -25.66 24.47
C ASP A 361 18.01 -24.79 24.47
N THR A 362 18.01 -23.81 23.57
CA THR A 362 19.17 -22.93 23.34
C THR A 362 18.82 -21.47 23.61
N ASN A 363 19.82 -20.59 23.74
CA ASN A 363 19.60 -19.15 23.91
C ASN A 363 18.91 -18.54 22.68
N ALA A 364 19.29 -18.97 21.50
CA ALA A 364 18.67 -18.49 20.25
C ALA A 364 17.22 -18.93 20.17
N LYS A 365 16.92 -20.21 20.39
CA LYS A 365 15.53 -20.71 20.40
C LYS A 365 14.69 -19.99 21.44
N TRP A 366 15.20 -19.85 22.66
CA TRP A 366 14.46 -19.15 23.70
C TRP A 366 14.12 -17.71 23.29
N PHE A 367 15.09 -16.96 22.74
CA PHE A 367 14.85 -15.58 22.32
C PHE A 367 13.89 -15.52 21.15
N TYR A 368 14.03 -16.43 20.19
CA TYR A 368 13.12 -16.55 19.03
C TYR A 368 11.68 -16.82 19.49
N ASP A 369 11.46 -17.82 20.32
CA ASP A 369 10.12 -18.20 20.79
C ASP A 369 9.46 -17.11 21.65
N ASN A 370 10.27 -16.31 22.35
CA ASN A 370 9.81 -15.22 23.21
C ASN A 370 9.73 -13.86 22.51
N SER A 371 10.07 -13.75 21.23
CA SER A 371 10.02 -12.50 20.51
C SER A 371 8.84 -12.47 19.52
N LEU A 372 8.24 -11.28 19.35
CA LEU A 372 7.26 -10.97 18.32
C LEU A 372 7.92 -10.19 17.17
N ILE A 373 7.39 -10.31 15.97
CA ILE A 373 7.62 -9.31 14.93
C ILE A 373 7.16 -7.96 15.50
N GLY A 374 7.99 -6.92 15.37
CA GLY A 374 7.71 -5.62 15.96
C GLY A 374 8.34 -5.40 17.36
N ASP A 375 8.99 -6.40 17.98
CA ASP A 375 9.79 -6.16 19.18
C ASP A 375 11.04 -5.33 18.83
N VAL A 376 11.50 -4.56 19.80
CA VAL A 376 12.65 -3.66 19.64
C VAL A 376 13.93 -4.31 20.14
N VAL A 377 14.99 -4.14 19.38
CA VAL A 377 16.37 -4.44 19.75
C VAL A 377 17.18 -3.16 19.66
N THR A 378 17.66 -2.66 20.78
CA THR A 378 18.60 -1.53 20.85
C THR A 378 20.01 -2.05 20.93
N VAL A 379 20.88 -1.61 20.04
CA VAL A 379 22.33 -1.90 20.11
C VAL A 379 23.05 -0.66 20.56
N GLU A 380 23.91 -0.82 21.55
CA GLU A 380 24.72 0.25 22.14
C GLU A 380 26.18 -0.17 22.28
N ASN A 381 27.06 0.84 22.43
CA ASN A 381 28.48 0.68 22.61
C ASN A 381 29.22 -0.03 21.47
N SER A 382 28.61 -0.07 20.27
CA SER A 382 29.31 -0.50 19.06
C SER A 382 30.18 0.63 18.50
N PRO A 383 31.36 0.34 17.92
CA PRO A 383 32.14 1.36 17.22
C PRO A 383 31.52 1.79 15.88
N ASP A 384 30.42 1.16 15.43
CA ASP A 384 29.73 1.50 14.19
C ASP A 384 28.83 2.73 14.36
N LYS A 385 28.36 3.25 13.22
CA LYS A 385 27.33 4.30 13.17
C LYS A 385 25.95 3.78 13.62
N THR A 386 25.06 4.70 13.93
CA THR A 386 23.65 4.37 14.11
C THR A 386 23.03 3.90 12.79
N VAL A 387 22.23 2.86 12.84
CA VAL A 387 21.49 2.33 11.69
C VAL A 387 20.65 3.42 11.03
N SER A 388 20.67 3.47 9.70
CA SER A 388 19.82 4.42 8.97
C SER A 388 18.33 4.15 9.24
N PRO A 389 17.50 5.18 9.48
CA PRO A 389 16.07 5.02 9.80
C PRO A 389 15.26 4.27 8.75
N ASP A 390 15.67 4.35 7.48
CA ASP A 390 15.05 3.67 6.35
C ASP A 390 15.58 2.25 6.09
N ASN A 391 16.65 1.86 6.77
CA ASN A 391 17.25 0.52 6.67
C ASN A 391 16.49 -0.49 7.54
N GLY A 392 15.37 -0.99 7.07
CA GLY A 392 14.41 -1.79 7.83
C GLY A 392 13.29 -0.91 8.40
N LEU A 393 12.66 -1.36 9.49
CA LEU A 393 11.58 -0.65 10.17
C LEU A 393 12.11 0.26 11.29
N ASN A 394 13.24 0.93 11.05
CA ASN A 394 14.11 1.52 12.06
C ASN A 394 13.93 3.04 12.21
N GLY A 395 12.76 3.57 11.83
CA GLY A 395 12.39 4.98 11.94
C GLY A 395 12.45 5.55 13.38
N TRP A 396 12.58 4.71 14.40
CA TRP A 396 12.77 5.08 15.80
C TRP A 396 14.10 5.81 16.08
N ASN A 397 15.05 5.73 15.15
CA ASN A 397 16.32 6.47 15.23
C ASN A 397 16.20 7.93 14.82
N LEU A 398 15.05 8.37 14.31
CA LEU A 398 14.73 9.80 14.11
C LEU A 398 14.15 10.39 15.39
N SER A 399 14.59 11.59 15.74
CA SER A 399 13.89 12.39 16.76
C SER A 399 12.44 12.65 16.32
N TRP A 400 11.55 12.94 17.27
CA TRP A 400 10.16 13.20 16.93
C TRP A 400 10.00 14.39 15.97
N SER A 401 10.78 15.45 16.17
CA SER A 401 10.79 16.61 15.27
C SER A 401 11.23 16.24 13.85
N ALA A 402 12.27 15.42 13.70
CA ALA A 402 12.72 14.94 12.38
C ALA A 402 11.69 13.99 11.75
N TRP A 403 11.02 13.17 12.58
CA TRP A 403 9.94 12.31 12.11
C TRP A 403 8.76 13.11 11.55
N THR A 404 8.26 14.08 12.33
CA THR A 404 7.11 14.90 11.91
C THR A 404 7.43 15.79 10.71
N ALA A 405 8.67 16.25 10.58
CA ALA A 405 9.12 17.02 9.40
C ALA A 405 9.07 16.24 8.08
N GLY A 406 9.06 14.90 8.13
CA GLY A 406 8.89 14.05 6.95
C GLY A 406 7.43 13.77 6.58
N SER A 407 6.47 14.34 7.30
CA SER A 407 5.04 14.25 6.98
C SER A 407 4.67 15.19 5.83
N ALA A 408 3.72 14.77 5.01
CA ALA A 408 3.16 15.61 3.94
C ALA A 408 1.82 16.28 4.34
N VAL A 409 1.34 16.03 5.57
CA VAL A 409 0.09 16.59 6.13
C VAL A 409 0.29 17.08 7.54
#